data_b62f50b6139d6fa85fea3b9cec2bc609
#
_entry.id   b62f50b6139d6fa85fea3b9cec2bc609
#
_cell.length_a   1.000
_cell.length_b   1.000
_cell.length_c   1.000
_cell.angle_alpha   90.00
_cell.angle_beta   90.00
_cell.angle_gamma   90.00
#
_symmetry.space_group_name_H-M   'P 1'
#
loop_
_entity.id
_entity.type
_entity.pdbx_description
1 polymer ?
#
loop_
_entity_poly.entity_id
_entity_poly.type
_entity_poly.pdbx_seq_one_letter_code
_entity_poly.pdbx_strand_id
1 'polypeptide(L)'
;MDQQKIYLIGAGIEGWEGFGAKALEVISNAQVMIGHQRHLDIFPDFSGEKRTLTNLPEVLEFLKKTEKRVVVLASGDPTFFGVSRFLLRNLPKERIEIFANVTSMQYAFACIKEPWDDAIFVSVHGRGMHASVDKIIAAEKACILTDKINTPAAIATELIERGAEGYEAWLCEDLGLASEKFTRTDLRGLLELRPSDLNILILIKTYEPNLVQYPLIGINDDEFHTSKKLITKQEVRAVTLAKLQLQDDLVLWDIGAGSCSISIEASNLMPNGKIFAVEKNQQCIGFINDNLKKFCARNVKLIEAYAPEGLEDLPDPDRVFIGGAGGKLDEVIDLVAQRLKSDGIVVINAVTLDTLTKAVEFLEDHGYTVEAACVNIAKTRNLTEYKMFEAQNPVYVISAWKGND
;
A
#
# COMPACT_ATOMS: atom_id res chain seq x y z
N MET A 1 23.75 42.72 2.71
CA MET A 1 23.17 42.97 1.38
C MET A 1 21.89 42.15 1.31
N ASP A 2 20.74 42.78 1.18
CA ASP A 2 19.46 42.08 1.01
C ASP A 2 19.50 41.32 -0.32
N GLN A 3 19.69 40.02 -0.27
CA GLN A 3 19.70 39.20 -1.48
C GLN A 3 18.30 39.19 -2.08
N GLN A 4 18.19 39.53 -3.36
CA GLN A 4 16.92 39.72 -4.04
C GLN A 4 16.09 38.45 -4.08
N LYS A 5 14.78 38.58 -3.90
CA LYS A 5 13.82 37.45 -3.87
C LYS A 5 13.73 36.78 -5.24
N ILE A 6 13.53 35.45 -5.20
CA ILE A 6 13.25 34.59 -6.32
C ILE A 6 11.78 34.17 -6.19
N TYR A 7 11.01 34.36 -7.24
CA TYR A 7 9.59 34.06 -7.26
C TYR A 7 9.32 32.77 -8.04
N LEU A 8 8.85 31.74 -7.35
CA LEU A 8 8.40 30.49 -7.99
C LEU A 8 6.91 30.62 -8.25
N ILE A 9 6.52 30.73 -9.50
CA ILE A 9 5.12 30.97 -9.87
C ILE A 9 4.58 29.77 -10.64
N GLY A 10 3.48 29.21 -10.17
CA GLY A 10 2.76 28.15 -10.83
C GLY A 10 2.04 28.65 -12.09
N ALA A 11 2.32 28.03 -13.23
CA ALA A 11 1.55 28.16 -14.43
C ALA A 11 0.44 27.11 -14.41
N GLY A 12 -0.79 27.57 -14.19
CA GLY A 12 -1.98 26.72 -14.19
C GLY A 12 -2.37 26.29 -15.61
N ILE A 13 -3.48 25.57 -15.70
CA ILE A 13 -4.00 25.01 -16.95
C ILE A 13 -4.63 26.10 -17.83
N GLU A 14 -5.19 27.15 -17.23
CA GLU A 14 -5.93 28.22 -17.93
C GLU A 14 -5.01 29.25 -18.60
N GLY A 15 -3.72 28.96 -18.76
CA GLY A 15 -2.77 29.89 -19.39
C GLY A 15 -2.72 31.23 -18.66
N TRP A 16 -2.79 32.35 -19.40
CA TRP A 16 -2.73 33.71 -18.83
C TRP A 16 -3.85 34.01 -17.83
N GLU A 17 -5.06 33.56 -18.06
CA GLU A 17 -6.23 33.85 -17.23
C GLU A 17 -6.16 33.19 -15.84
N GLY A 18 -5.40 32.13 -15.72
CA GLY A 18 -5.19 31.40 -14.46
C GLY A 18 -4.22 32.07 -13.48
N PHE A 19 -3.58 33.18 -13.83
CA PHE A 19 -2.68 33.89 -12.91
C PHE A 19 -3.43 34.91 -12.05
N GLY A 20 -3.26 34.80 -10.74
CA GLY A 20 -3.78 35.83 -9.82
C GLY A 20 -3.06 37.20 -9.99
N ALA A 21 -3.77 38.30 -9.69
CA ALA A 21 -3.29 39.67 -9.89
C ALA A 21 -1.89 39.92 -9.26
N LYS A 22 -1.64 39.39 -8.06
CA LYS A 22 -0.34 39.52 -7.38
C LYS A 22 0.79 38.80 -8.14
N ALA A 23 0.51 37.63 -8.72
CA ALA A 23 1.49 36.89 -9.53
C ALA A 23 1.82 37.69 -10.83
N LEU A 24 0.82 38.25 -11.48
CA LEU A 24 0.99 39.08 -12.69
C LEU A 24 1.79 40.35 -12.38
N GLU A 25 1.54 41.01 -11.25
CA GLU A 25 2.34 42.15 -10.78
C GLU A 25 3.81 41.78 -10.60
N VAL A 26 4.08 40.64 -9.97
CA VAL A 26 5.45 40.12 -9.78
C VAL A 26 6.12 39.82 -11.12
N ILE A 27 5.39 39.19 -12.05
CA ILE A 27 5.88 38.86 -13.39
C ILE A 27 6.21 40.14 -14.19
N SER A 28 5.33 41.14 -14.17
CA SER A 28 5.55 42.41 -14.90
C SER A 28 6.77 43.17 -14.39
N ASN A 29 7.09 43.04 -13.11
CA ASN A 29 8.25 43.68 -12.47
C ASN A 29 9.54 42.84 -12.52
N ALA A 30 9.49 41.62 -13.08
CA ALA A 30 10.65 40.74 -13.17
C ALA A 30 11.63 41.20 -14.28
N GLN A 31 12.92 40.96 -14.08
CA GLN A 31 13.97 41.24 -15.06
C GLN A 31 14.37 39.96 -15.81
N VAL A 32 14.14 38.79 -15.20
CA VAL A 32 14.43 37.50 -15.81
C VAL A 32 13.27 36.56 -15.54
N MET A 33 12.85 35.84 -16.58
CA MET A 33 11.85 34.80 -16.52
C MET A 33 12.47 33.47 -16.95
N ILE A 34 12.38 32.46 -16.11
CA ILE A 34 12.92 31.12 -16.35
C ILE A 34 11.74 30.12 -16.36
N GLY A 35 11.67 29.22 -17.34
CA GLY A 35 10.62 28.20 -17.42
C GLY A 35 10.77 27.29 -18.62
N HIS A 36 9.95 26.26 -18.70
CA HIS A 36 9.84 25.50 -19.95
C HIS A 36 9.26 26.36 -21.05
N GLN A 37 9.61 26.08 -22.30
CA GLN A 37 9.22 26.89 -23.46
C GLN A 37 7.72 27.21 -23.46
N ARG A 38 6.87 26.20 -23.26
CA ARG A 38 5.41 26.36 -23.20
C ARG A 38 4.91 27.39 -22.16
N HIS A 39 5.63 27.53 -21.03
CA HIS A 39 5.27 28.51 -20.01
C HIS A 39 5.78 29.91 -20.38
N LEU A 40 6.93 30.01 -21.04
CA LEU A 40 7.48 31.26 -21.54
C LEU A 40 6.62 31.84 -22.67
N ASP A 41 5.95 30.99 -23.44
CA ASP A 41 5.07 31.36 -24.55
C ASP A 41 3.74 32.00 -24.06
N ILE A 42 3.37 31.78 -22.80
CA ILE A 42 2.20 32.46 -22.17
C ILE A 42 2.45 34.00 -22.08
N PHE A 43 3.71 34.42 -22.06
CA PHE A 43 4.11 35.83 -21.88
C PHE A 43 4.87 36.32 -23.09
N PRO A 44 4.27 36.46 -24.30
CA PRO A 44 4.97 36.89 -25.52
C PRO A 44 5.61 38.27 -25.37
N ASP A 45 4.93 39.20 -24.68
CA ASP A 45 5.31 40.61 -24.54
C ASP A 45 6.20 40.88 -23.30
N PHE A 46 6.73 39.82 -22.65
CA PHE A 46 7.65 40.03 -21.52
C PHE A 46 8.91 40.76 -21.96
N SER A 47 9.15 41.93 -21.37
CA SER A 47 10.25 42.83 -21.76
C SER A 47 11.62 42.44 -21.22
N GLY A 48 11.67 41.57 -20.22
CA GLY A 48 12.91 41.06 -19.60
C GLY A 48 13.57 39.92 -20.36
N GLU A 49 14.59 39.36 -19.77
CA GLU A 49 15.33 38.22 -20.31
C GLU A 49 14.53 36.92 -20.09
N LYS A 50 14.26 36.15 -21.15
CA LYS A 50 13.68 34.81 -21.06
C LYS A 50 14.75 33.72 -21.12
N ARG A 51 14.69 32.75 -20.22
CA ARG A 51 15.59 31.58 -20.19
C ARG A 51 14.80 30.30 -20.15
N THR A 52 15.06 29.41 -21.08
CA THR A 52 14.43 28.08 -21.07
C THR A 52 15.05 27.21 -19.98
N LEU A 53 14.20 26.57 -19.18
CA LEU A 53 14.58 25.63 -18.14
C LEU A 53 14.97 24.28 -18.79
N THR A 54 16.26 24.10 -19.08
CA THR A 54 16.80 22.84 -19.65
C THR A 54 17.62 22.06 -18.63
N ASN A 55 18.31 22.74 -17.72
CA ASN A 55 19.24 22.17 -16.76
C ASN A 55 19.10 22.86 -15.39
N LEU A 56 18.58 22.12 -14.38
CA LEU A 56 18.36 22.64 -13.02
C LEU A 56 19.65 23.10 -12.31
N PRO A 57 20.79 22.38 -12.36
CA PRO A 57 22.05 22.83 -11.82
C PRO A 57 22.53 24.19 -12.38
N GLU A 58 22.41 24.41 -13.69
CA GLU A 58 22.80 25.71 -14.31
C GLU A 58 21.91 26.85 -13.86
N VAL A 59 20.59 26.59 -13.77
CA VAL A 59 19.64 27.56 -13.23
C VAL A 59 19.97 27.90 -11.78
N LEU A 60 20.30 26.89 -10.95
CA LEU A 60 20.69 27.10 -9.57
C LEU A 60 21.91 27.99 -9.45
N GLU A 61 22.95 27.75 -10.25
CA GLU A 61 24.18 28.57 -10.25
C GLU A 61 23.90 30.01 -10.69
N PHE A 62 23.01 30.21 -11.64
CA PHE A 62 22.55 31.53 -12.00
C PHE A 62 21.80 32.21 -10.86
N LEU A 63 20.86 31.51 -10.21
CA LEU A 63 20.05 32.03 -9.11
C LEU A 63 20.88 32.38 -7.86
N LYS A 64 22.00 31.68 -7.63
CA LYS A 64 22.93 31.98 -6.55
C LYS A 64 23.69 33.31 -6.77
N LYS A 65 23.99 33.64 -8.02
CA LYS A 65 24.87 34.75 -8.40
C LYS A 65 24.14 36.03 -8.83
N THR A 66 22.87 35.90 -9.21
CA THR A 66 22.12 37.04 -9.77
C THR A 66 21.59 37.97 -8.69
N GLU A 67 21.65 39.25 -9.00
CA GLU A 67 21.01 40.34 -8.25
C GLU A 67 19.70 40.80 -8.92
N LYS A 68 19.34 40.21 -10.05
CA LYS A 68 18.12 40.51 -10.79
C LYS A 68 16.89 39.96 -10.09
N ARG A 69 15.73 40.58 -10.28
CA ARG A 69 14.42 40.00 -9.90
C ARG A 69 14.07 38.87 -10.87
N VAL A 70 13.99 37.65 -10.33
CA VAL A 70 13.80 36.45 -11.15
C VAL A 70 12.44 35.81 -10.82
N VAL A 71 11.68 35.49 -11.88
CA VAL A 71 10.53 34.64 -11.85
C VAL A 71 10.91 33.28 -12.44
N VAL A 72 10.60 32.19 -11.74
CA VAL A 72 10.71 30.82 -12.25
C VAL A 72 9.31 30.26 -12.40
N LEU A 73 8.90 29.98 -13.64
CA LEU A 73 7.61 29.40 -13.96
C LEU A 73 7.67 27.87 -13.83
N ALA A 74 6.73 27.29 -13.13
CA ALA A 74 6.56 25.84 -12.96
C ALA A 74 5.15 25.42 -13.31
N SER A 75 4.93 24.17 -13.71
CA SER A 75 3.57 23.67 -13.97
C SER A 75 2.77 23.57 -12.66
N GLY A 76 1.54 24.04 -12.66
CA GLY A 76 0.60 23.93 -11.55
C GLY A 76 1.12 24.54 -10.25
N ASP A 77 1.20 23.77 -9.19
CA ASP A 77 1.80 24.18 -7.93
C ASP A 77 3.30 23.82 -7.89
N PRO A 78 4.21 24.82 -7.77
CA PRO A 78 5.65 24.57 -7.70
C PRO A 78 6.07 23.63 -6.56
N THR A 79 5.26 23.50 -5.51
CA THR A 79 5.54 22.63 -4.35
C THR A 79 5.12 21.18 -4.57
N PHE A 80 4.24 20.92 -5.55
CA PHE A 80 3.69 19.61 -5.80
C PHE A 80 4.40 18.91 -6.97
N PHE A 81 5.30 17.97 -6.67
CA PHE A 81 6.21 17.30 -7.62
C PHE A 81 7.05 18.26 -8.49
N GLY A 82 7.14 19.53 -8.10
CA GLY A 82 7.73 20.60 -8.87
C GLY A 82 9.19 20.91 -8.52
N VAL A 83 9.71 21.97 -9.17
CA VAL A 83 11.09 22.47 -9.06
C VAL A 83 11.43 23.00 -7.66
N SER A 84 10.43 23.34 -6.86
CA SER A 84 10.64 23.95 -5.53
C SER A 84 11.45 23.06 -4.60
N ARG A 85 11.23 21.74 -4.62
CA ARG A 85 11.99 20.79 -3.77
C ARG A 85 13.50 20.89 -3.99
N PHE A 86 13.92 21.04 -5.24
CA PHE A 86 15.32 21.19 -5.59
C PHE A 86 15.84 22.57 -5.14
N LEU A 87 15.12 23.65 -5.43
CA LEU A 87 15.56 25.00 -5.10
C LEU A 87 15.57 25.27 -3.60
N LEU A 88 14.56 24.80 -2.84
CA LEU A 88 14.48 24.95 -1.39
C LEU A 88 15.55 24.16 -0.61
N ARG A 89 16.16 23.14 -1.25
CA ARG A 89 17.30 22.40 -0.66
C ARG A 89 18.63 23.11 -0.89
N ASN A 90 18.72 24.01 -1.87
CA ASN A 90 19.98 24.59 -2.34
C ASN A 90 20.05 26.09 -2.20
N LEU A 91 18.96 26.75 -1.82
CA LEU A 91 18.87 28.22 -1.62
C LEU A 91 18.20 28.50 -0.26
N PRO A 92 18.55 29.64 0.39
CA PRO A 92 17.87 30.08 1.60
C PRO A 92 16.38 30.30 1.34
N LYS A 93 15.53 29.76 2.23
CA LYS A 93 14.06 29.85 2.08
C LYS A 93 13.54 31.28 2.05
N GLU A 94 14.20 32.15 2.77
CA GLU A 94 13.87 33.58 2.89
C GLU A 94 14.00 34.32 1.54
N ARG A 95 14.80 33.79 0.60
CA ARG A 95 14.94 34.31 -0.76
C ARG A 95 13.84 33.86 -1.70
N ILE A 96 13.02 32.85 -1.31
CA ILE A 96 12.06 32.22 -2.21
C ILE A 96 10.65 32.62 -1.77
N GLU A 97 9.89 33.16 -2.71
CA GLU A 97 8.44 33.38 -2.56
C GLU A 97 7.71 32.50 -3.57
N ILE A 98 6.66 31.80 -3.12
CA ILE A 98 5.96 30.81 -3.93
C ILE A 98 4.52 31.24 -4.15
N PHE A 99 4.09 31.20 -5.41
CA PHE A 99 2.71 31.41 -5.84
C PHE A 99 2.19 30.08 -6.42
N ALA A 100 1.36 29.40 -5.66
CA ALA A 100 0.70 28.17 -6.10
C ALA A 100 -0.37 28.46 -7.16
N ASN A 101 -0.63 27.48 -8.02
CA ASN A 101 -1.71 27.51 -8.98
C ASN A 101 -2.34 26.11 -9.08
N VAL A 102 -3.48 26.00 -9.74
CA VAL A 102 -4.20 24.74 -9.96
C VAL A 102 -3.31 23.76 -10.74
N THR A 103 -3.11 22.57 -10.17
CA THR A 103 -2.35 21.51 -10.82
C THR A 103 -3.22 20.79 -11.84
N SER A 104 -2.60 20.13 -12.82
CA SER A 104 -3.28 19.26 -13.77
C SER A 104 -4.05 18.13 -13.08
N MET A 105 -3.58 17.66 -11.93
CA MET A 105 -4.26 16.63 -11.15
C MET A 105 -5.56 17.15 -10.53
N GLN A 106 -5.53 18.33 -9.90
CA GLN A 106 -6.74 18.97 -9.36
C GLN A 106 -7.77 19.24 -10.44
N TYR A 107 -7.30 19.75 -11.58
CA TYR A 107 -8.16 20.00 -12.74
C TYR A 107 -8.78 18.71 -13.28
N ALA A 108 -8.00 17.63 -13.41
CA ALA A 108 -8.50 16.34 -13.87
C ALA A 108 -9.62 15.82 -12.97
N PHE A 109 -9.44 15.86 -11.65
CA PHE A 109 -10.47 15.45 -10.70
C PHE A 109 -11.74 16.30 -10.79
N ALA A 110 -11.59 17.61 -10.96
CA ALA A 110 -12.73 18.50 -11.14
C ALA A 110 -13.52 18.15 -12.42
N CYS A 111 -12.83 17.86 -13.54
CA CYS A 111 -13.46 17.48 -14.79
C CYS A 111 -14.21 16.15 -14.73
N ILE A 112 -13.66 15.14 -14.05
CA ILE A 112 -14.32 13.84 -13.87
C ILE A 112 -15.34 13.85 -12.71
N LYS A 113 -15.46 14.98 -11.98
CA LYS A 113 -16.38 15.19 -10.86
C LYS A 113 -16.18 14.22 -9.69
N GLU A 114 -14.92 13.92 -9.39
CA GLU A 114 -14.52 13.08 -8.27
C GLU A 114 -13.80 13.90 -7.18
N PRO A 115 -14.12 13.73 -5.90
CA PRO A 115 -13.30 14.26 -4.80
C PRO A 115 -11.90 13.64 -4.84
N TRP A 116 -10.89 14.38 -4.39
CA TRP A 116 -9.49 13.93 -4.41
C TRP A 116 -8.78 13.96 -3.06
N ASP A 117 -9.50 14.29 -1.98
CA ASP A 117 -9.00 14.36 -0.61
C ASP A 117 -8.55 12.99 -0.06
N ASP A 118 -9.12 11.90 -0.57
CA ASP A 118 -8.78 10.50 -0.27
C ASP A 118 -7.80 9.87 -1.28
N ALA A 119 -7.38 10.62 -2.30
CA ALA A 119 -6.51 10.11 -3.34
C ALA A 119 -5.03 10.14 -2.95
N ILE A 120 -4.29 9.09 -3.30
CA ILE A 120 -2.83 9.15 -3.31
C ILE A 120 -2.32 9.76 -4.62
N PHE A 121 -1.22 10.49 -4.52
CA PHE A 121 -0.56 11.08 -5.67
C PHE A 121 0.79 10.43 -5.91
N VAL A 122 0.96 9.86 -7.08
CA VAL A 122 2.16 9.12 -7.46
C VAL A 122 2.80 9.75 -8.69
N SER A 123 4.12 9.95 -8.65
CA SER A 123 4.88 10.33 -9.84
C SER A 123 5.84 9.19 -10.18
N VAL A 124 5.60 8.54 -11.30
CA VAL A 124 6.52 7.54 -11.87
C VAL A 124 7.50 8.17 -12.86
N HIS A 125 7.39 9.48 -13.09
CA HIS A 125 8.28 10.21 -13.97
C HIS A 125 9.73 10.16 -13.48
N GLY A 126 10.61 9.47 -14.23
CA GLY A 126 12.01 9.28 -13.90
C GLY A 126 12.28 8.43 -12.65
N ARG A 127 11.34 7.58 -12.22
CA ARG A 127 11.45 6.73 -11.02
C ARG A 127 11.07 5.28 -11.35
N GLY A 128 11.59 4.33 -10.57
CA GLY A 128 11.20 2.92 -10.70
C GLY A 128 9.72 2.70 -10.38
N MET A 129 9.02 1.95 -11.23
CA MET A 129 7.59 1.66 -11.12
C MET A 129 7.26 0.77 -9.91
N HIS A 130 8.08 -0.25 -9.62
CA HIS A 130 7.78 -1.28 -8.62
C HIS A 130 7.37 -0.76 -7.24
N ALA A 131 8.12 0.21 -6.69
CA ALA A 131 7.80 0.78 -5.37
C ALA A 131 6.52 1.64 -5.36
N SER A 132 6.06 2.07 -6.54
CA SER A 132 4.86 2.88 -6.70
C SER A 132 3.61 2.04 -6.85
N VAL A 133 3.73 0.85 -7.46
CA VAL A 133 2.61 -0.05 -7.74
C VAL A 133 1.97 -0.58 -6.45
N ASP A 134 2.78 -0.94 -5.44
CA ASP A 134 2.26 -1.40 -4.16
C ASP A 134 1.40 -0.33 -3.47
N LYS A 135 1.82 0.94 -3.56
CA LYS A 135 1.03 2.07 -3.05
C LYS A 135 -0.28 2.26 -3.81
N ILE A 136 -0.24 2.11 -5.14
CA ILE A 136 -1.44 2.21 -5.98
C ILE A 136 -2.41 1.08 -5.63
N ILE A 137 -1.91 -0.15 -5.45
CA ILE A 137 -2.73 -1.31 -5.07
C ILE A 137 -3.35 -1.11 -3.67
N ALA A 138 -2.63 -0.52 -2.73
CA ALA A 138 -3.14 -0.28 -1.38
C ALA A 138 -4.19 0.84 -1.32
N ALA A 139 -4.16 1.81 -2.24
CA ALA A 139 -5.05 2.97 -2.22
C ALA A 139 -6.40 2.69 -2.89
N GLU A 140 -7.45 3.37 -2.41
CA GLU A 140 -8.77 3.36 -3.04
C GLU A 140 -8.80 4.20 -4.31
N LYS A 141 -8.02 5.29 -4.34
CA LYS A 141 -7.94 6.23 -5.44
C LYS A 141 -6.50 6.68 -5.63
N ALA A 142 -6.00 6.61 -6.84
CA ALA A 142 -4.63 7.00 -7.19
C ALA A 142 -4.61 7.92 -8.41
N CYS A 143 -3.86 9.02 -8.32
CA CYS A 143 -3.58 9.90 -9.45
C CYS A 143 -2.09 9.82 -9.79
N ILE A 144 -1.77 9.48 -11.03
CA ILE A 144 -0.45 9.06 -11.45
C ILE A 144 0.05 9.99 -12.56
N LEU A 145 1.20 10.63 -12.31
CA LEU A 145 1.98 11.32 -13.36
C LEU A 145 2.83 10.29 -14.10
N THR A 146 2.56 10.11 -15.36
CA THR A 146 3.20 9.15 -16.26
C THR A 146 4.40 9.76 -17.00
N ASP A 147 5.14 8.95 -17.72
CA ASP A 147 6.19 9.36 -18.66
C ASP A 147 6.22 8.44 -19.90
N LYS A 148 7.19 8.65 -20.78
CA LYS A 148 7.34 7.88 -22.02
C LYS A 148 7.69 6.40 -21.82
N ILE A 149 8.22 6.04 -20.64
CA ILE A 149 8.58 4.67 -20.27
C ILE A 149 7.46 4.06 -19.44
N ASN A 150 7.07 4.76 -18.38
CA ASN A 150 6.01 4.36 -17.48
C ASN A 150 4.67 4.89 -18.01
N THR A 151 4.24 4.36 -19.13
CA THR A 151 2.99 4.71 -19.80
C THR A 151 1.77 4.16 -19.05
N PRO A 152 0.56 4.67 -19.28
CA PRO A 152 -0.67 4.08 -18.74
C PRO A 152 -0.80 2.58 -19.01
N ALA A 153 -0.42 2.11 -20.20
CA ALA A 153 -0.42 0.70 -20.54
C ALA A 153 0.61 -0.11 -19.74
N ALA A 154 1.84 0.41 -19.53
CA ALA A 154 2.86 -0.24 -18.73
C ALA A 154 2.43 -0.35 -17.26
N ILE A 155 1.79 0.69 -16.70
CA ILE A 155 1.24 0.69 -15.34
C ILE A 155 0.13 -0.36 -15.22
N ALA A 156 -0.80 -0.40 -16.20
CA ALA A 156 -1.87 -1.37 -16.22
C ALA A 156 -1.35 -2.82 -16.31
N THR A 157 -0.33 -3.09 -17.12
CA THR A 157 0.33 -4.40 -17.21
C THR A 157 0.87 -4.83 -15.85
N GLU A 158 1.67 -3.99 -15.19
CA GLU A 158 2.24 -4.30 -13.88
C GLU A 158 1.16 -4.54 -12.81
N LEU A 159 0.08 -3.75 -12.83
CA LEU A 159 -1.06 -3.94 -11.91
C LEU A 159 -1.76 -5.29 -12.13
N ILE A 160 -2.02 -5.64 -13.40
CA ILE A 160 -2.67 -6.91 -13.77
C ILE A 160 -1.79 -8.10 -13.41
N GLU A 161 -0.49 -8.05 -13.67
CA GLU A 161 0.48 -9.10 -13.31
C GLU A 161 0.55 -9.34 -11.80
N ARG A 162 0.31 -8.31 -10.99
CA ARG A 162 0.18 -8.43 -9.53
C ARG A 162 -1.23 -8.79 -9.06
N GLY A 163 -2.12 -9.16 -9.96
CA GLY A 163 -3.49 -9.59 -9.65
C GLY A 163 -4.43 -8.45 -9.23
N ALA A 164 -4.09 -7.20 -9.54
CA ALA A 164 -4.98 -6.08 -9.30
C ALA A 164 -6.11 -6.09 -10.35
N GLU A 165 -7.35 -6.10 -9.86
CA GLU A 165 -8.58 -6.06 -10.66
C GLU A 165 -9.55 -5.04 -10.07
N GLY A 166 -10.62 -4.71 -10.80
CA GLY A 166 -11.68 -3.83 -10.29
C GLY A 166 -11.25 -2.37 -10.16
N TYR A 167 -10.66 -1.81 -11.21
CA TYR A 167 -10.38 -0.39 -11.31
C TYR A 167 -11.15 0.25 -12.46
N GLU A 168 -11.81 1.36 -12.16
CA GLU A 168 -12.16 2.36 -13.15
C GLU A 168 -10.93 3.21 -13.42
N ALA A 169 -10.60 3.38 -14.69
CA ALA A 169 -9.45 4.16 -15.13
C ALA A 169 -9.90 5.38 -15.95
N TRP A 170 -9.39 6.54 -15.59
CA TRP A 170 -9.54 7.76 -16.35
C TRP A 170 -8.19 8.18 -16.91
N LEU A 171 -8.08 8.17 -18.24
CA LEU A 171 -6.95 8.72 -18.95
C LEU A 171 -7.27 10.15 -19.34
N CYS A 172 -6.54 11.11 -18.77
CA CYS A 172 -6.73 12.54 -18.95
C CYS A 172 -5.56 13.08 -19.76
N GLU A 173 -5.81 13.50 -20.99
CA GLU A 173 -4.79 13.86 -21.98
C GLU A 173 -4.87 15.36 -22.31
N ASP A 174 -3.70 15.98 -22.52
CA ASP A 174 -3.54 17.36 -23.02
C ASP A 174 -4.39 18.40 -22.27
N LEU A 175 -4.49 18.25 -20.96
CA LEU A 175 -5.34 19.08 -20.11
C LEU A 175 -5.08 20.59 -20.31
N GLY A 176 -6.16 21.33 -20.56
CA GLY A 176 -6.14 22.78 -20.84
C GLY A 176 -5.72 23.14 -22.28
N LEU A 177 -5.49 22.17 -23.15
CA LEU A 177 -5.22 22.41 -24.57
C LEU A 177 -6.47 22.14 -25.42
N ALA A 178 -6.48 22.63 -26.67
CA ALA A 178 -7.58 22.36 -27.60
C ALA A 178 -7.76 20.87 -27.94
N SER A 179 -6.75 20.04 -27.69
CA SER A 179 -6.74 18.58 -27.83
C SER A 179 -7.12 17.84 -26.54
N GLU A 180 -7.59 18.55 -25.53
CA GLU A 180 -8.00 17.96 -24.25
C GLU A 180 -8.96 16.80 -24.43
N LYS A 181 -8.67 15.67 -23.75
CA LYS A 181 -9.48 14.48 -23.86
C LYS A 181 -9.51 13.70 -22.56
N PHE A 182 -10.69 13.19 -22.23
CA PHE A 182 -10.93 12.29 -21.09
C PHE A 182 -11.44 10.96 -21.62
N THR A 183 -10.74 9.88 -21.30
CA THR A 183 -11.16 8.52 -21.69
C THR A 183 -11.39 7.71 -20.43
N ARG A 184 -12.63 7.25 -20.23
CA ARG A 184 -12.99 6.33 -19.15
C ARG A 184 -12.88 4.89 -19.66
N THR A 185 -12.19 4.04 -18.92
CA THR A 185 -11.96 2.64 -19.25
C THR A 185 -11.68 1.81 -18.00
N ASP A 186 -11.13 0.61 -18.13
CA ASP A 186 -10.58 -0.22 -17.08
C ASP A 186 -9.08 -0.51 -17.31
N LEU A 187 -8.44 -1.33 -16.46
CA LEU A 187 -7.03 -1.67 -16.63
C LEU A 187 -6.75 -2.37 -17.96
N ARG A 188 -7.66 -3.21 -18.46
CA ARG A 188 -7.48 -3.93 -19.73
C ARG A 188 -7.64 -3.01 -20.92
N GLY A 189 -8.59 -2.11 -20.86
CA GLY A 189 -8.77 -1.11 -21.90
C GLY A 189 -7.61 -0.14 -22.04
N LEU A 190 -6.87 0.15 -20.95
CA LEU A 190 -5.65 0.96 -21.01
C LEU A 190 -4.55 0.34 -21.90
N LEU A 191 -4.51 -0.99 -22.05
CA LEU A 191 -3.52 -1.68 -22.88
C LEU A 191 -3.67 -1.36 -24.38
N GLU A 192 -4.87 -1.03 -24.81
CA GLU A 192 -5.22 -0.74 -26.21
C GLU A 192 -5.05 0.74 -26.57
N LEU A 193 -4.89 1.63 -25.56
CA LEU A 193 -4.83 3.07 -25.78
C LEU A 193 -3.43 3.53 -26.20
N ARG A 194 -3.39 4.59 -26.98
CA ARG A 194 -2.17 5.31 -27.41
C ARG A 194 -2.31 6.77 -26.98
N PRO A 195 -1.99 7.10 -25.73
CA PRO A 195 -2.15 8.45 -25.24
C PRO A 195 -1.11 9.43 -25.80
N SER A 196 -1.45 10.75 -25.70
CA SER A 196 -0.47 11.81 -25.90
C SER A 196 0.64 11.74 -24.85
N ASP A 197 1.77 12.41 -25.12
CA ASP A 197 2.90 12.49 -24.16
C ASP A 197 2.51 13.23 -22.85
N LEU A 198 1.51 14.12 -22.92
CA LEU A 198 1.01 14.88 -21.79
C LEU A 198 -0.27 14.22 -21.26
N ASN A 199 -0.12 13.28 -20.35
CA ASN A 199 -1.26 12.61 -19.76
C ASN A 199 -1.13 12.38 -18.27
N ILE A 200 -2.27 12.17 -17.63
CA ILE A 200 -2.44 11.78 -16.24
C ILE A 200 -3.37 10.57 -16.21
N LEU A 201 -3.01 9.58 -15.42
CA LEU A 201 -3.86 8.42 -15.17
C LEU A 201 -4.48 8.52 -13.77
N ILE A 202 -5.81 8.47 -13.69
CA ILE A 202 -6.52 8.34 -12.42
C ILE A 202 -7.10 6.93 -12.38
N LEU A 203 -6.82 6.22 -11.29
CA LEU A 203 -7.36 4.90 -11.00
C LEU A 203 -8.24 4.98 -9.76
N ILE A 204 -9.46 4.51 -9.87
CA ILE A 204 -10.43 4.45 -8.79
C ILE A 204 -10.83 3.00 -8.63
N LYS A 205 -10.65 2.43 -7.43
CA LYS A 205 -11.16 1.08 -7.19
C LYS A 205 -12.67 1.06 -7.34
N THR A 206 -13.15 0.17 -8.20
CA THR A 206 -14.58 -0.10 -8.30
C THR A 206 -14.90 -1.20 -7.31
N TYR A 207 -15.63 -0.85 -6.26
CA TYR A 207 -16.24 -1.88 -5.44
C TYR A 207 -17.33 -2.53 -6.27
N GLU A 208 -17.15 -3.80 -6.62
CA GLU A 208 -18.30 -4.57 -7.06
C GLU A 208 -19.31 -4.57 -5.90
N PRO A 209 -20.54 -4.12 -6.10
CA PRO A 209 -21.56 -4.07 -5.03
C PRO A 209 -21.89 -5.44 -4.42
N ASN A 210 -21.25 -6.49 -4.87
CA ASN A 210 -21.37 -7.88 -4.40
C ASN A 210 -20.14 -8.42 -3.67
N LEU A 211 -19.14 -7.61 -3.34
CA LEU A 211 -18.14 -8.06 -2.38
C LEU A 211 -18.83 -8.21 -1.03
N VAL A 212 -19.04 -9.47 -0.64
CA VAL A 212 -19.50 -9.82 0.70
C VAL A 212 -18.53 -9.17 1.67
N GLN A 213 -18.97 -8.14 2.40
CA GLN A 213 -18.14 -7.56 3.45
C GLN A 213 -18.02 -8.59 4.58
N TYR A 214 -16.88 -9.23 4.64
CA TYR A 214 -16.56 -10.11 5.74
C TYR A 214 -16.14 -9.29 6.98
N PRO A 215 -16.46 -9.74 8.20
CA PRO A 215 -15.96 -9.11 9.41
C PRO A 215 -14.44 -9.22 9.46
N LEU A 216 -13.76 -8.23 10.06
CA LEU A 216 -12.31 -8.26 10.25
C LEU A 216 -11.84 -9.49 11.03
N ILE A 217 -12.62 -9.90 12.04
CA ILE A 217 -12.42 -11.09 12.86
C ILE A 217 -13.78 -11.83 12.95
N GLY A 218 -13.71 -13.14 13.00
CA GLY A 218 -14.91 -13.97 13.19
C GLY A 218 -15.67 -14.25 11.90
N ILE A 219 -14.97 -14.40 10.79
CA ILE A 219 -15.55 -14.92 9.54
C ILE A 219 -16.12 -16.31 9.81
N ASN A 220 -17.32 -16.59 9.33
CA ASN A 220 -17.97 -17.89 9.54
C ASN A 220 -17.12 -19.02 8.94
N ASP A 221 -17.00 -20.15 9.65
CA ASP A 221 -16.21 -21.29 9.20
C ASP A 221 -16.69 -21.85 7.84
N ASP A 222 -18.00 -21.75 7.55
CA ASP A 222 -18.61 -22.24 6.30
C ASP A 222 -18.23 -21.38 5.08
N GLU A 223 -17.66 -20.19 5.29
CA GLU A 223 -17.18 -19.34 4.21
C GLU A 223 -15.83 -19.80 3.64
N PHE A 224 -15.08 -20.61 4.38
CA PHE A 224 -13.76 -21.07 3.95
C PHE A 224 -13.84 -22.40 3.18
N HIS A 225 -13.11 -22.45 2.07
CA HIS A 225 -12.81 -23.74 1.44
C HIS A 225 -11.87 -24.54 2.34
N THR A 226 -12.29 -25.75 2.73
CA THR A 226 -11.49 -26.60 3.63
C THR A 226 -11.86 -28.09 3.45
N SER A 227 -10.93 -28.98 3.74
CA SER A 227 -11.20 -30.42 3.72
C SER A 227 -11.64 -30.92 5.10
N LYS A 228 -12.67 -31.78 5.13
CA LYS A 228 -13.12 -32.48 6.34
C LYS A 228 -13.32 -31.59 7.58
N LYS A 229 -13.68 -30.32 7.39
CA LYS A 229 -13.81 -29.32 8.46
C LYS A 229 -12.52 -29.09 9.27
N LEU A 230 -11.35 -29.30 8.67
CA LEU A 230 -10.05 -28.99 9.25
C LEU A 230 -9.80 -27.48 9.16
N ILE A 231 -10.40 -26.75 10.06
CA ILE A 231 -10.27 -25.29 10.19
C ILE A 231 -10.22 -24.95 11.68
N THR A 232 -9.39 -24.00 12.05
CA THR A 232 -9.45 -23.36 13.37
C THR A 232 -10.82 -22.70 13.53
N LYS A 233 -11.62 -23.17 14.48
CA LYS A 233 -13.00 -22.71 14.67
C LYS A 233 -13.05 -21.22 14.96
N GLN A 234 -14.11 -20.55 14.49
CA GLN A 234 -14.32 -19.10 14.58
C GLN A 234 -13.96 -18.52 15.96
N GLU A 235 -14.47 -19.14 17.04
CA GLU A 235 -14.25 -18.67 18.40
C GLU A 235 -12.81 -18.91 18.87
N VAL A 236 -12.22 -20.07 18.54
CA VAL A 236 -10.82 -20.37 18.82
C VAL A 236 -9.91 -19.42 18.03
N ARG A 237 -10.25 -19.16 16.77
CA ARG A 237 -9.52 -18.23 15.90
C ARG A 237 -9.49 -16.82 16.48
N ALA A 238 -10.64 -16.33 16.98
CA ALA A 238 -10.72 -15.03 17.62
C ALA A 238 -9.82 -14.93 18.86
N VAL A 239 -9.80 -15.98 19.70
CA VAL A 239 -8.89 -16.03 20.89
C VAL A 239 -7.43 -16.10 20.45
N THR A 240 -7.11 -16.91 19.44
CA THR A 240 -5.75 -17.05 18.88
C THR A 240 -5.23 -15.70 18.38
N LEU A 241 -6.04 -14.98 17.58
CA LEU A 241 -5.67 -13.66 17.05
C LEU A 241 -5.49 -12.62 18.16
N ALA A 242 -6.33 -12.66 19.22
CA ALA A 242 -6.16 -11.79 20.38
C ALA A 242 -4.83 -12.05 21.11
N LYS A 243 -4.43 -13.35 21.25
CA LYS A 243 -3.16 -13.73 21.88
C LYS A 243 -1.93 -13.39 21.03
N LEU A 244 -2.07 -13.29 19.71
CA LEU A 244 -1.02 -12.83 18.81
C LEU A 244 -0.71 -11.34 18.93
N GLN A 245 -1.60 -10.52 19.50
CA GLN A 245 -1.40 -9.08 19.67
C GLN A 245 -0.90 -8.39 18.39
N LEU A 246 -1.62 -8.59 17.29
CA LEU A 246 -1.25 -8.11 15.97
C LEU A 246 -1.23 -6.58 15.90
N GLN A 247 -0.31 -6.03 15.13
CA GLN A 247 -0.18 -4.62 14.80
C GLN A 247 -0.03 -4.47 13.28
N ASP A 248 -0.21 -3.27 12.76
CA ASP A 248 -0.39 -2.97 11.35
C ASP A 248 0.73 -3.47 10.41
N ASP A 249 2.01 -3.43 10.83
CA ASP A 249 3.18 -3.61 9.97
C ASP A 249 4.10 -4.80 10.38
N LEU A 250 3.60 -5.77 11.15
CA LEU A 250 4.39 -6.89 11.65
C LEU A 250 4.64 -7.97 10.58
N VAL A 251 5.61 -8.84 10.87
CA VAL A 251 5.85 -10.10 10.15
C VAL A 251 5.25 -11.25 10.94
N LEU A 252 4.30 -11.97 10.34
CA LEU A 252 3.66 -13.16 10.92
C LEU A 252 4.05 -14.41 10.14
N TRP A 253 4.46 -15.46 10.87
CA TRP A 253 4.53 -16.83 10.34
C TRP A 253 3.32 -17.62 10.82
N ASP A 254 2.57 -18.21 9.88
CA ASP A 254 1.46 -19.14 10.13
C ASP A 254 1.90 -20.54 9.70
N ILE A 255 2.32 -21.35 10.68
CA ILE A 255 2.90 -22.68 10.45
C ILE A 255 1.84 -23.75 10.56
N GLY A 256 1.62 -24.52 9.49
CA GLY A 256 0.53 -25.46 9.34
C GLY A 256 -0.79 -24.73 9.07
N ALA A 257 -0.79 -23.87 8.06
CA ALA A 257 -1.87 -22.91 7.79
C ALA A 257 -3.22 -23.54 7.46
N GLY A 258 -3.27 -24.79 6.99
CA GLY A 258 -4.48 -25.57 6.72
C GLY A 258 -5.42 -24.90 5.72
N SER A 259 -6.47 -24.23 6.21
CA SER A 259 -7.39 -23.43 5.41
C SER A 259 -6.93 -21.97 5.23
N CYS A 260 -5.83 -21.56 5.86
CA CYS A 260 -5.34 -20.19 5.94
C CYS A 260 -6.28 -19.21 6.69
N SER A 261 -7.19 -19.73 7.51
CA SER A 261 -8.19 -18.88 8.17
C SER A 261 -7.59 -17.90 9.20
N ILE A 262 -6.52 -18.29 9.90
CA ILE A 262 -5.77 -17.39 10.80
C ILE A 262 -5.08 -16.28 9.97
N SER A 263 -4.33 -16.67 8.93
CA SER A 263 -3.64 -15.71 8.06
C SER A 263 -4.59 -14.70 7.40
N ILE A 264 -5.78 -15.15 6.98
CA ILE A 264 -6.78 -14.29 6.32
C ILE A 264 -7.35 -13.25 7.29
N GLU A 265 -7.77 -13.66 8.49
CA GLU A 265 -8.23 -12.68 9.48
C GLU A 265 -7.07 -11.82 10.02
N ALA A 266 -5.86 -12.38 10.14
CA ALA A 266 -4.67 -11.59 10.47
C ALA A 266 -4.37 -10.53 9.40
N SER A 267 -4.57 -10.83 8.11
CA SER A 267 -4.34 -9.88 7.01
C SER A 267 -5.24 -8.65 7.11
N ASN A 268 -6.47 -8.80 7.61
CA ASN A 268 -7.38 -7.69 7.86
C ASN A 268 -6.92 -6.78 9.00
N LEU A 269 -6.17 -7.34 9.98
CA LEU A 269 -5.65 -6.61 11.14
C LEU A 269 -4.26 -6.01 10.89
N MET A 270 -3.57 -6.48 9.86
CA MET A 270 -2.21 -6.12 9.52
C MET A 270 -2.10 -5.70 8.03
N PRO A 271 -2.82 -4.65 7.57
CA PRO A 271 -2.88 -4.30 6.16
C PRO A 271 -1.51 -3.93 5.55
N ASN A 272 -0.55 -3.44 6.35
CA ASN A 272 0.82 -3.14 5.94
C ASN A 272 1.83 -4.24 6.34
N GLY A 273 1.38 -5.28 7.06
CA GLY A 273 2.19 -6.40 7.52
C GLY A 273 2.48 -7.42 6.41
N LYS A 274 3.33 -8.39 6.74
CA LYS A 274 3.68 -9.51 5.85
C LYS A 274 3.37 -10.83 6.56
N ILE A 275 2.58 -11.67 5.91
CA ILE A 275 2.16 -12.96 6.46
C ILE A 275 2.70 -14.08 5.58
N PHE A 276 3.37 -15.04 6.18
CA PHE A 276 3.90 -16.22 5.51
C PHE A 276 3.16 -17.44 6.01
N ALA A 277 2.27 -17.98 5.18
CA ALA A 277 1.47 -19.17 5.47
C ALA A 277 2.20 -20.41 4.95
N VAL A 278 2.64 -21.28 5.85
CA VAL A 278 3.43 -22.47 5.51
C VAL A 278 2.53 -23.71 5.59
N GLU A 279 2.42 -24.44 4.49
CA GLU A 279 1.60 -25.65 4.38
C GLU A 279 2.24 -26.65 3.41
N LYS A 280 2.22 -27.96 3.79
CA LYS A 280 2.77 -29.05 2.98
C LYS A 280 1.73 -29.85 2.21
N ASN A 281 0.49 -29.84 2.67
CA ASN A 281 -0.57 -30.67 2.13
C ASN A 281 -1.12 -30.07 0.84
N GLN A 282 -0.91 -30.74 -0.29
CA GLN A 282 -1.32 -30.28 -1.62
C GLN A 282 -2.82 -29.99 -1.73
N GLN A 283 -3.67 -30.74 -1.01
CA GLN A 283 -5.10 -30.47 -0.99
C GLN A 283 -5.42 -29.15 -0.25
N CYS A 284 -4.72 -28.87 0.85
CA CYS A 284 -4.87 -27.61 1.58
C CYS A 284 -4.35 -26.42 0.75
N ILE A 285 -3.26 -26.59 0.02
CA ILE A 285 -2.69 -25.56 -0.88
C ILE A 285 -3.73 -25.08 -1.90
N GLY A 286 -4.50 -25.99 -2.50
CA GLY A 286 -5.61 -25.60 -3.39
C GLY A 286 -6.66 -24.73 -2.68
N PHE A 287 -7.10 -25.14 -1.49
CA PHE A 287 -8.05 -24.35 -0.70
C PHE A 287 -7.48 -23.00 -0.24
N ILE A 288 -6.19 -22.94 0.13
CA ILE A 288 -5.53 -21.70 0.51
C ILE A 288 -5.60 -20.70 -0.65
N ASN A 289 -5.22 -21.09 -1.85
CA ASN A 289 -5.24 -20.23 -3.02
C ASN A 289 -6.65 -19.68 -3.31
N ASP A 290 -7.67 -20.53 -3.23
CA ASP A 290 -9.07 -20.13 -3.41
C ASP A 290 -9.52 -19.16 -2.31
N ASN A 291 -9.16 -19.44 -1.04
CA ASN A 291 -9.51 -18.58 0.09
C ASN A 291 -8.78 -17.24 0.02
N LEU A 292 -7.48 -17.21 -0.27
CA LEU A 292 -6.72 -15.95 -0.41
C LEU A 292 -7.32 -15.04 -1.49
N LYS A 293 -7.77 -15.63 -2.59
CA LYS A 293 -8.47 -14.92 -3.66
C LYS A 293 -9.86 -14.43 -3.20
N LYS A 294 -10.67 -15.31 -2.60
CA LYS A 294 -12.03 -14.99 -2.12
C LYS A 294 -12.03 -13.83 -1.13
N PHE A 295 -11.10 -13.83 -0.18
CA PHE A 295 -11.02 -12.84 0.89
C PHE A 295 -10.05 -11.67 0.58
N CYS A 296 -9.49 -11.63 -0.63
CA CYS A 296 -8.55 -10.58 -1.05
C CYS A 296 -7.35 -10.37 -0.10
N ALA A 297 -6.84 -11.45 0.53
CA ALA A 297 -5.74 -11.41 1.49
C ALA A 297 -4.38 -11.27 0.78
N ARG A 298 -4.08 -10.09 0.25
CA ARG A 298 -2.95 -9.83 -0.68
C ARG A 298 -1.58 -9.82 -0.02
N ASN A 299 -1.50 -9.56 1.28
CA ASN A 299 -0.27 -9.54 2.07
C ASN A 299 0.08 -10.91 2.67
N VAL A 300 -0.66 -11.97 2.31
CA VAL A 300 -0.38 -13.36 2.66
C VAL A 300 0.37 -14.04 1.52
N LYS A 301 1.57 -14.55 1.82
CA LYS A 301 2.37 -15.36 0.90
C LYS A 301 2.33 -16.81 1.33
N LEU A 302 1.83 -17.69 0.44
CA LEU A 302 1.89 -19.13 0.66
C LEU A 302 3.29 -19.67 0.41
N ILE A 303 3.76 -20.50 1.34
CA ILE A 303 5.03 -21.25 1.27
C ILE A 303 4.68 -22.74 1.29
N GLU A 304 4.91 -23.41 0.18
CA GLU A 304 4.65 -24.84 0.01
C GLU A 304 5.81 -25.66 0.58
N ALA A 305 5.85 -25.84 1.90
CA ALA A 305 6.94 -26.52 2.59
C ALA A 305 6.46 -27.30 3.83
N TYR A 306 7.30 -28.20 4.33
CA TYR A 306 7.11 -28.91 5.58
C TYR A 306 7.99 -28.28 6.67
N ALA A 307 7.45 -27.42 7.50
CA ALA A 307 8.20 -26.78 8.56
C ALA A 307 9.00 -27.77 9.42
N PRO A 308 10.25 -27.45 9.80
CA PRO A 308 10.89 -26.13 9.69
C PRO A 308 11.41 -25.77 8.29
N GLU A 309 11.48 -26.71 7.34
CA GLU A 309 11.93 -26.41 5.98
C GLU A 309 11.04 -25.29 5.36
N GLY A 310 11.69 -24.38 4.61
CA GLY A 310 11.04 -23.23 3.96
C GLY A 310 10.88 -22.02 4.85
N LEU A 311 11.32 -22.07 6.11
CA LEU A 311 11.35 -20.93 7.03
C LEU A 311 12.68 -20.18 7.01
N GLU A 312 13.77 -20.81 6.52
CA GLU A 312 15.13 -20.32 6.61
C GLU A 312 15.34 -18.99 5.90
N ASP A 313 14.70 -18.82 4.73
CA ASP A 313 14.84 -17.63 3.88
C ASP A 313 13.78 -16.56 4.15
N LEU A 314 12.87 -16.80 5.09
CA LEU A 314 11.85 -15.82 5.46
C LEU A 314 12.44 -14.71 6.34
N PRO A 315 11.88 -13.48 6.31
CA PRO A 315 12.28 -12.46 7.28
C PRO A 315 11.91 -12.89 8.70
N ASP A 316 12.74 -12.47 9.69
CA ASP A 316 12.51 -12.78 11.09
C ASP A 316 11.13 -12.33 11.57
N PRO A 317 10.35 -13.22 12.22
CA PRO A 317 8.98 -12.93 12.58
C PRO A 317 8.86 -12.08 13.86
N ASP A 318 7.86 -11.22 13.88
CA ASP A 318 7.37 -10.56 15.09
C ASP A 318 6.35 -11.45 15.81
N ARG A 319 5.63 -12.26 15.05
CA ARG A 319 4.57 -13.15 15.53
C ARG A 319 4.67 -14.50 14.84
N VAL A 320 4.45 -15.56 15.61
CA VAL A 320 4.39 -16.91 15.08
C VAL A 320 3.13 -17.59 15.58
N PHE A 321 2.34 -18.13 14.66
CA PHE A 321 1.25 -19.04 14.98
C PHE A 321 1.62 -20.44 14.51
N ILE A 322 1.41 -21.45 15.37
CA ILE A 322 1.59 -22.87 15.03
C ILE A 322 0.27 -23.59 15.18
N GLY A 323 -0.37 -23.85 14.03
CA GLY A 323 -1.61 -24.62 13.94
C GLY A 323 -1.39 -26.14 13.84
N GLY A 324 -0.20 -26.52 13.36
CA GLY A 324 0.22 -27.91 13.24
C GLY A 324 1.65 -28.04 12.73
N ALA A 325 2.47 -28.83 13.40
CA ALA A 325 3.88 -29.04 13.05
C ALA A 325 4.15 -30.45 12.43
N GLY A 326 3.09 -31.23 12.20
CA GLY A 326 3.21 -32.55 11.54
C GLY A 326 4.14 -33.56 12.24
N GLY A 327 4.37 -33.41 13.56
CA GLY A 327 5.25 -34.26 14.35
C GLY A 327 6.65 -33.67 14.60
N LYS A 328 6.99 -32.51 14.04
CA LYS A 328 8.28 -31.80 14.19
C LYS A 328 8.14 -30.53 15.06
N LEU A 329 7.31 -30.60 16.12
CA LEU A 329 7.04 -29.41 16.94
C LEU A 329 8.30 -28.87 17.62
N ASP A 330 9.17 -29.77 18.11
CA ASP A 330 10.45 -29.48 18.70
C ASP A 330 11.38 -28.74 17.72
N GLU A 331 11.61 -29.30 16.54
CA GLU A 331 12.45 -28.68 15.49
C GLU A 331 11.91 -27.28 15.09
N VAL A 332 10.58 -27.14 15.03
CA VAL A 332 9.94 -25.84 14.69
C VAL A 332 10.15 -24.82 15.82
N ILE A 333 9.97 -25.23 17.09
CA ILE A 333 10.19 -24.32 18.23
C ILE A 333 11.65 -23.93 18.33
N ASP A 334 12.58 -24.85 18.10
CA ASP A 334 14.03 -24.56 18.08
C ASP A 334 14.38 -23.46 17.06
N LEU A 335 13.84 -23.56 15.84
CA LEU A 335 14.07 -22.55 14.82
C LEU A 335 13.38 -21.22 15.18
N VAL A 336 12.16 -21.27 15.66
CA VAL A 336 11.41 -20.07 16.08
C VAL A 336 12.16 -19.36 17.22
N ALA A 337 12.69 -20.08 18.19
CA ALA A 337 13.44 -19.51 19.31
C ALA A 337 14.70 -18.75 18.87
N GLN A 338 15.31 -19.16 17.74
CA GLN A 338 16.48 -18.52 17.14
C GLN A 338 16.11 -17.27 16.31
N ARG A 339 14.92 -17.26 15.69
CA ARG A 339 14.53 -16.28 14.67
C ARG A 339 13.51 -15.25 15.17
N LEU A 340 12.74 -15.57 16.22
CA LEU A 340 11.73 -14.66 16.75
C LEU A 340 12.41 -13.40 17.32
N LYS A 341 11.90 -12.23 16.93
CA LYS A 341 12.40 -10.95 17.43
C LYS A 341 12.20 -10.81 18.95
N SER A 342 12.93 -9.89 19.59
CA SER A 342 12.95 -9.70 21.06
C SER A 342 11.56 -9.54 21.68
N ASP A 343 10.68 -8.76 21.01
CA ASP A 343 9.31 -8.50 21.48
C ASP A 343 8.28 -9.45 20.82
N GLY A 344 8.79 -10.58 20.32
CA GLY A 344 7.99 -11.53 19.56
C GLY A 344 7.09 -12.40 20.44
N ILE A 345 5.97 -12.83 19.85
CA ILE A 345 5.00 -13.71 20.49
C ILE A 345 4.81 -14.97 19.65
N VAL A 346 4.83 -16.12 20.32
CA VAL A 346 4.45 -17.42 19.74
C VAL A 346 3.08 -17.80 20.27
N VAL A 347 2.17 -18.24 19.38
CA VAL A 347 0.90 -18.81 19.78
C VAL A 347 0.73 -20.20 19.16
N ILE A 348 0.38 -21.20 19.97
CA ILE A 348 0.20 -22.59 19.56
C ILE A 348 -1.21 -23.03 19.92
N ASN A 349 -1.93 -23.66 18.97
CA ASN A 349 -3.20 -24.30 19.27
C ASN A 349 -2.98 -25.80 19.46
N ALA A 350 -3.26 -26.32 20.67
CA ALA A 350 -3.16 -27.73 21.01
C ALA A 350 -4.54 -28.34 21.25
N VAL A 351 -4.83 -29.43 20.54
CA VAL A 351 -6.07 -30.23 20.68
C VAL A 351 -5.84 -31.57 21.40
N THR A 352 -4.56 -31.90 21.66
CA THR A 352 -4.16 -33.11 22.38
C THR A 352 -3.33 -32.76 23.61
N LEU A 353 -3.38 -33.63 24.62
CA LEU A 353 -2.59 -33.46 25.83
C LEU A 353 -1.09 -33.53 25.51
N ASP A 354 -0.68 -34.44 24.60
CA ASP A 354 0.71 -34.57 24.21
C ASP A 354 1.27 -33.29 23.56
N THR A 355 0.46 -32.65 22.68
CA THR A 355 0.89 -31.38 22.05
C THR A 355 0.98 -30.27 23.10
N LEU A 356 0.01 -30.19 24.04
CA LEU A 356 0.02 -29.20 25.10
C LEU A 356 1.28 -29.33 25.97
N THR A 357 1.55 -30.55 26.50
CA THR A 357 2.69 -30.80 27.39
C THR A 357 4.01 -30.47 26.69
N LYS A 358 4.21 -30.99 25.47
CA LYS A 358 5.42 -30.74 24.69
C LYS A 358 5.62 -29.27 24.38
N ALA A 359 4.56 -28.56 23.96
CA ALA A 359 4.67 -27.15 23.63
C ALA A 359 5.08 -26.31 24.83
N VAL A 360 4.50 -26.58 26.02
CA VAL A 360 4.86 -25.87 27.26
C VAL A 360 6.31 -26.17 27.64
N GLU A 361 6.70 -27.45 27.73
CA GLU A 361 8.04 -27.86 28.09
C GLU A 361 9.11 -27.24 27.16
N PHE A 362 8.95 -27.38 25.84
CA PHE A 362 9.92 -26.83 24.88
C PHE A 362 10.02 -25.30 24.93
N LEU A 363 8.90 -24.58 25.08
CA LEU A 363 8.95 -23.13 25.18
C LEU A 363 9.61 -22.67 26.48
N GLU A 364 9.34 -23.30 27.63
CA GLU A 364 9.98 -22.99 28.90
C GLU A 364 11.49 -23.31 28.87
N ASP A 365 11.89 -24.41 28.27
CA ASP A 365 13.33 -24.79 28.08
C ASP A 365 14.08 -23.74 27.24
N HIS A 366 13.41 -23.02 26.35
CA HIS A 366 13.99 -21.90 25.58
C HIS A 366 13.87 -20.54 26.27
N GLY A 367 13.45 -20.52 27.54
CA GLY A 367 13.35 -19.30 28.35
C GLY A 367 12.16 -18.41 28.06
N TYR A 368 11.09 -18.97 27.47
CA TYR A 368 9.85 -18.21 27.30
C TYR A 368 8.99 -18.25 28.57
N THR A 369 8.31 -17.14 28.83
CA THR A 369 7.15 -17.12 29.74
C THR A 369 5.95 -17.68 28.98
N VAL A 370 5.28 -18.69 29.54
CA VAL A 370 4.20 -19.41 28.88
C VAL A 370 2.88 -19.22 29.63
N GLU A 371 1.81 -18.91 28.88
CA GLU A 371 0.44 -18.87 29.36
C GLU A 371 -0.42 -19.80 28.49
N ALA A 372 -1.24 -20.65 29.09
CA ALA A 372 -2.16 -21.53 28.39
C ALA A 372 -3.61 -21.24 28.79
N ALA A 373 -4.49 -21.01 27.82
CA ALA A 373 -5.92 -20.80 28.01
C ALA A 373 -6.70 -21.96 27.37
N CYS A 374 -7.64 -22.55 28.11
CA CYS A 374 -8.53 -23.57 27.58
C CYS A 374 -9.81 -22.94 27.01
N VAL A 375 -10.07 -23.11 25.73
CA VAL A 375 -11.25 -22.63 25.03
C VAL A 375 -12.24 -23.77 24.85
N ASN A 376 -13.36 -23.73 25.61
CA ASN A 376 -14.46 -24.66 25.53
C ASN A 376 -15.64 -24.02 24.81
N ILE A 377 -16.14 -24.64 23.76
CA ILE A 377 -17.22 -24.12 22.94
C ILE A 377 -18.35 -25.13 22.88
N ALA A 378 -19.57 -24.66 23.07
CA ALA A 378 -20.78 -25.41 22.76
C ALA A 378 -21.72 -24.55 21.91
N LYS A 379 -22.09 -25.03 20.73
CA LYS A 379 -23.00 -24.34 19.80
C LYS A 379 -24.40 -24.92 19.83
N THR A 380 -25.42 -24.07 19.68
CA THR A 380 -26.79 -24.56 19.57
C THR A 380 -27.01 -25.28 18.25
N ARG A 381 -27.65 -26.43 18.30
CA ARG A 381 -28.11 -27.21 17.14
C ARG A 381 -29.61 -27.44 17.25
N ASN A 382 -30.33 -27.27 16.15
CA ASN A 382 -31.73 -27.59 16.10
C ASN A 382 -31.91 -29.13 16.08
N LEU A 383 -32.68 -29.62 17.03
CA LEU A 383 -33.09 -31.02 17.10
C LEU A 383 -34.63 -31.06 17.11
N THR A 384 -35.27 -31.22 15.94
CA THR A 384 -36.70 -31.07 15.73
C THR A 384 -37.25 -29.73 16.25
N GLU A 385 -38.03 -29.70 17.32
CA GLU A 385 -38.63 -28.49 17.92
C GLU A 385 -37.76 -27.85 19.00
N TYR A 386 -36.65 -28.46 19.38
CA TYR A 386 -35.78 -28.01 20.47
C TYR A 386 -34.43 -27.54 19.97
N LYS A 387 -33.78 -26.67 20.73
CA LYS A 387 -32.39 -26.33 20.55
C LYS A 387 -31.54 -27.02 21.61
N MET A 388 -30.55 -27.75 21.17
CA MET A 388 -29.60 -28.47 22.00
C MET A 388 -28.20 -27.83 21.87
N PHE A 389 -27.42 -27.86 22.95
CA PHE A 389 -25.99 -27.51 22.87
C PHE A 389 -25.20 -28.74 22.40
N GLU A 390 -24.39 -28.58 21.37
CA GLU A 390 -23.42 -29.55 20.88
C GLU A 390 -22.03 -29.05 21.26
N ALA A 391 -21.32 -29.76 22.13
CA ALA A 391 -19.98 -29.43 22.57
C ALA A 391 -18.97 -29.74 21.47
N GLN A 392 -17.99 -28.84 21.31
CA GLN A 392 -16.80 -29.07 20.49
C GLN A 392 -15.65 -29.55 21.39
N ASN A 393 -14.65 -30.21 20.80
CA ASN A 393 -13.45 -30.54 21.53
C ASN A 393 -12.77 -29.27 22.06
N PRO A 394 -12.36 -29.24 23.34
CA PRO A 394 -11.62 -28.10 23.88
C PRO A 394 -10.31 -27.92 23.12
N VAL A 395 -9.92 -26.64 22.94
CA VAL A 395 -8.64 -26.27 22.35
C VAL A 395 -7.86 -25.46 23.37
N TYR A 396 -6.60 -25.83 23.59
CA TYR A 396 -5.69 -25.08 24.43
C TYR A 396 -4.91 -24.09 23.55
N VAL A 397 -5.09 -22.81 23.81
CA VAL A 397 -4.36 -21.72 23.16
C VAL A 397 -3.20 -21.35 24.07
N ILE A 398 -2.00 -21.68 23.64
CA ILE A 398 -0.74 -21.46 24.39
C ILE A 398 -0.11 -20.20 23.78
N SER A 399 0.18 -19.20 24.59
CA SER A 399 0.91 -18.00 24.19
C SER A 399 2.23 -17.92 24.96
N ALA A 400 3.32 -17.57 24.26
CA ALA A 400 4.65 -17.49 24.85
C ALA A 400 5.42 -16.29 24.33
N TRP A 401 6.19 -15.65 25.21
CA TRP A 401 7.03 -14.49 24.92
C TRP A 401 8.30 -14.51 25.79
N LYS A 402 9.35 -13.85 25.36
CA LYS A 402 10.51 -13.64 26.20
C LYS A 402 10.23 -12.45 27.13
N GLY A 403 10.36 -12.65 28.46
CA GLY A 403 10.22 -11.55 29.43
C GLY A 403 11.26 -10.48 29.15
N ASN A 404 10.86 -9.20 29.28
CA ASN A 404 11.84 -8.13 29.41
C ASN A 404 12.43 -8.26 30.82
N ASP A 405 13.73 -8.67 30.91
CA ASP A 405 14.52 -8.57 32.13
C ASP A 405 14.73 -7.10 32.53
#